data_eeeb103656560125c0dbfd68292d972e
#
_entry.id   eeeb103656560125c0dbfd68292d972e
#
_cell.length_a   1.000
_cell.length_b   1.000
_cell.length_c   1.000
_cell.angle_alpha   90.00
_cell.angle_beta   90.00
_cell.angle_gamma   90.00
#
_symmetry.space_group_name_H-M   'P 1'
#
loop_
_entity.id
_entity.type
_entity.pdbx_description
1 polymer ?
#
loop_
_entity_poly.entity_id
_entity_poly.type
_entity_poly.pdbx_seq_one_letter_code
_entity_poly.pdbx_strand_id
1 'polypeptide(L)'
;MRARLLLLAFAFPAASCAAPPGREQVLMEEIERTISLPDDAYPMRTYARHYAFRSPTAVEAVYVIPIEPTDWQEDVAAFTRGNRRAPTAREIEDIKAMNALSREQWGGAGRRYWHATPDMLPMISDGGCAQLTIRYDPAIKRFSMVGCNGEVPSASGSR
;
A
#
# COMPACT_ATOMS: atom_id res chain seq x y z
N MET A 1 31.58 -5.13 -65.17
CA MET A 1 30.36 -5.48 -64.42
C MET A 1 30.73 -5.83 -63.00
N ARG A 2 30.42 -4.97 -62.01
CA ARG A 2 30.74 -5.19 -60.54
C ARG A 2 29.42 -5.52 -59.86
N ALA A 3 29.25 -6.77 -59.40
CA ALA A 3 28.11 -7.21 -58.64
C ALA A 3 28.25 -6.70 -57.18
N ARG A 4 27.28 -5.91 -56.73
CA ARG A 4 27.15 -5.48 -55.34
C ARG A 4 26.28 -6.50 -54.59
N LEU A 5 26.91 -7.19 -53.62
CA LEU A 5 26.25 -8.12 -52.72
C LEU A 5 25.59 -7.27 -51.62
N LEU A 6 24.25 -7.23 -51.54
CA LEU A 6 23.49 -6.62 -50.41
C LEU A 6 23.36 -7.67 -49.31
N LEU A 7 24.04 -7.44 -48.19
CA LEU A 7 23.83 -8.17 -46.95
C LEU A 7 22.60 -7.60 -46.21
N LEU A 8 21.50 -8.34 -46.20
CA LEU A 8 20.33 -8.06 -45.36
C LEU A 8 20.64 -8.55 -43.93
N ALA A 9 20.84 -7.65 -43.01
CA ALA A 9 20.94 -7.94 -41.58
C ALA A 9 19.55 -8.16 -41.01
N PHE A 10 19.20 -9.39 -40.65
CA PHE A 10 18.01 -9.71 -39.89
C PHE A 10 18.24 -9.36 -38.40
N ALA A 11 17.64 -8.29 -37.91
CA ALA A 11 17.57 -8.00 -36.49
C ALA A 11 16.49 -8.86 -35.85
N PHE A 12 16.88 -9.86 -35.06
CA PHE A 12 15.96 -10.62 -34.20
C PHE A 12 15.58 -9.73 -32.99
N PRO A 13 14.26 -9.52 -32.71
CA PRO A 13 13.87 -8.89 -31.46
C PRO A 13 14.25 -9.82 -30.30
N ALA A 14 15.10 -9.32 -29.40
CA ALA A 14 15.39 -10.01 -28.15
C ALA A 14 14.09 -10.02 -27.31
N ALA A 15 13.43 -11.17 -27.21
CA ALA A 15 12.34 -11.37 -26.28
C ALA A 15 12.89 -11.23 -24.86
N SER A 16 12.57 -10.10 -24.21
CA SER A 16 12.90 -9.86 -22.80
C SER A 16 12.05 -10.82 -21.97
N CYS A 17 12.62 -11.93 -21.54
CA CYS A 17 12.01 -12.81 -20.54
C CYS A 17 11.98 -12.06 -19.21
N ALA A 18 10.80 -11.55 -18.83
CA ALA A 18 10.61 -11.02 -17.48
C ALA A 18 10.85 -12.15 -16.46
N ALA A 19 11.60 -11.85 -15.40
CA ALA A 19 11.78 -12.79 -14.30
C ALA A 19 10.41 -13.19 -13.72
N PRO A 20 10.23 -14.44 -13.25
CA PRO A 20 8.97 -14.86 -12.63
C PRO A 20 8.67 -13.97 -11.42
N PRO A 21 7.38 -13.68 -11.15
CA PRO A 21 6.99 -12.85 -10.01
C PRO A 21 7.45 -13.50 -8.69
N GLY A 22 7.95 -12.70 -7.77
CA GLY A 22 8.33 -13.16 -6.43
C GLY A 22 7.11 -13.70 -5.66
N ARG A 23 7.38 -14.48 -4.60
CA ARG A 23 6.33 -15.07 -3.74
C ARG A 23 5.35 -14.01 -3.22
N GLU A 24 5.87 -12.87 -2.80
CA GLU A 24 5.09 -11.74 -2.28
C GLU A 24 4.13 -11.19 -3.33
N GLN A 25 4.61 -11.03 -4.56
CA GLN A 25 3.79 -10.55 -5.67
C GLN A 25 2.61 -11.49 -5.95
N VAL A 26 2.87 -12.80 -5.97
CA VAL A 26 1.83 -13.82 -6.18
C VAL A 26 0.79 -13.80 -5.07
N LEU A 27 1.23 -13.63 -3.81
CA LEU A 27 0.32 -13.56 -2.66
C LEU A 27 -0.55 -12.30 -2.68
N MET A 28 0.02 -11.14 -2.99
CA MET A 28 -0.75 -9.90 -3.14
C MET A 28 -1.84 -10.05 -4.21
N GLU A 29 -1.50 -10.62 -5.36
CA GLU A 29 -2.47 -10.87 -6.44
C GLU A 29 -3.54 -11.89 -6.06
N GLU A 30 -3.18 -12.95 -5.36
CA GLU A 30 -4.13 -13.96 -4.88
C GLU A 30 -5.12 -13.35 -3.88
N ILE A 31 -4.64 -12.60 -2.88
CA ILE A 31 -5.46 -11.91 -1.89
C ILE A 31 -6.44 -10.97 -2.58
N GLU A 32 -5.96 -10.08 -3.45
CA GLU A 32 -6.80 -9.08 -4.11
C GLU A 32 -7.83 -9.68 -5.05
N ARG A 33 -7.53 -10.82 -5.67
CA ARG A 33 -8.46 -11.51 -6.56
C ARG A 33 -9.58 -12.22 -5.80
N THR A 34 -9.33 -12.62 -4.55
CA THR A 34 -10.25 -13.50 -3.80
C THR A 34 -10.96 -12.81 -2.63
N ILE A 35 -10.49 -11.61 -2.23
CA ILE A 35 -11.07 -10.88 -1.13
C ILE A 35 -12.45 -10.32 -1.48
N SER A 36 -13.40 -10.44 -0.54
CA SER A 36 -14.64 -9.67 -0.53
C SER A 36 -14.50 -8.58 0.53
N LEU A 37 -14.55 -7.34 0.11
CA LEU A 37 -14.51 -6.20 1.03
C LEU A 37 -15.86 -6.05 1.75
N PRO A 38 -15.89 -5.46 2.97
CA PRO A 38 -17.12 -5.06 3.64
C PRO A 38 -17.97 -4.11 2.77
N ASP A 39 -19.28 -4.12 2.95
CA ASP A 39 -20.22 -3.31 2.16
C ASP A 39 -19.95 -1.80 2.27
N ASP A 40 -19.50 -1.35 3.44
CA ASP A 40 -19.15 0.05 3.71
C ASP A 40 -17.72 0.42 3.27
N ALA A 41 -16.95 -0.53 2.72
CA ALA A 41 -15.60 -0.25 2.25
C ALA A 41 -15.60 0.57 0.96
N TYR A 42 -14.59 1.40 0.83
CA TYR A 42 -14.35 2.14 -0.43
C TYR A 42 -13.87 1.19 -1.54
N PRO A 43 -13.96 1.60 -2.81
CA PRO A 43 -13.43 0.81 -3.91
C PRO A 43 -11.95 0.45 -3.73
N MET A 44 -11.55 -0.76 -4.06
CA MET A 44 -10.17 -1.27 -3.88
C MET A 44 -9.08 -0.29 -4.37
N ARG A 45 -9.34 0.40 -5.48
CA ARG A 45 -8.40 1.34 -6.10
C ARG A 45 -8.11 2.59 -5.27
N THR A 46 -8.94 2.91 -4.27
CA THR A 46 -8.72 4.08 -3.40
C THR A 46 -7.74 3.81 -2.28
N TYR A 47 -7.47 2.53 -1.99
CA TYR A 47 -6.55 2.15 -0.94
C TYR A 47 -5.10 2.05 -1.43
N ALA A 48 -4.16 2.50 -0.62
CA ALA A 48 -2.82 1.95 -0.57
C ALA A 48 -2.88 0.62 0.17
N ARG A 49 -2.26 -0.42 -0.36
CA ARG A 49 -2.40 -1.79 0.14
C ARG A 49 -1.05 -2.30 0.61
N HIS A 50 -0.94 -2.49 1.92
CA HIS A 50 0.27 -2.87 2.61
C HIS A 50 0.16 -4.30 3.10
N TYR A 51 1.20 -5.10 2.95
CA TYR A 51 1.24 -6.52 3.27
C TYR A 51 2.51 -6.88 4.03
N ALA A 52 2.43 -7.82 4.94
CA ALA A 52 3.57 -8.43 5.58
C ALA A 52 3.26 -9.88 6.00
N PHE A 53 4.28 -10.71 6.15
CA PHE A 53 4.10 -11.98 6.83
C PHE A 53 3.96 -11.74 8.33
N ARG A 54 2.83 -12.13 8.92
CA ARG A 54 2.63 -12.20 10.37
C ARG A 54 3.29 -13.43 10.97
N SER A 55 3.32 -14.51 10.20
CA SER A 55 3.99 -15.77 10.48
C SER A 55 4.32 -16.47 9.15
N PRO A 56 5.09 -17.58 9.14
CA PRO A 56 5.37 -18.32 7.90
C PRO A 56 4.12 -18.77 7.13
N THR A 57 2.97 -18.86 7.81
CA THR A 57 1.70 -19.35 7.26
C THR A 57 0.58 -18.32 7.26
N ALA A 58 0.85 -17.07 7.64
CA ALA A 58 -0.18 -16.04 7.69
C ALA A 58 0.33 -14.72 7.13
N VAL A 59 -0.47 -14.11 6.27
CA VAL A 59 -0.27 -12.74 5.78
C VAL A 59 -1.22 -11.81 6.51
N GLU A 60 -0.69 -10.72 7.03
CA GLU A 60 -1.45 -9.57 7.50
C GLU A 60 -1.38 -8.48 6.43
N ALA A 61 -2.54 -7.90 6.10
CA ALA A 61 -2.58 -6.77 5.20
C ALA A 61 -3.40 -5.64 5.82
N VAL A 62 -2.97 -4.43 5.52
CA VAL A 62 -3.67 -3.19 5.86
C VAL A 62 -3.92 -2.42 4.56
N TYR A 63 -5.19 -2.17 4.28
CA TYR A 63 -5.59 -1.30 3.20
C TYR A 63 -6.00 0.03 3.81
N VAL A 64 -5.35 1.09 3.41
CA VAL A 64 -5.57 2.42 3.99
C VAL A 64 -5.81 3.43 2.88
N ILE A 65 -6.79 4.32 3.08
CA ILE A 65 -6.92 5.48 2.20
C ILE A 65 -5.75 6.41 2.53
N PRO A 66 -4.86 6.68 1.56
CA PRO A 66 -3.74 7.57 1.82
C PRO A 66 -4.24 8.93 2.28
N ILE A 67 -3.68 9.42 3.35
CA ILE A 67 -3.85 10.82 3.72
C ILE A 67 -3.01 11.60 2.72
N GLU A 68 -3.67 12.36 1.84
CA GLU A 68 -2.94 13.31 0.98
C GLU A 68 -2.18 14.23 1.91
N PRO A 69 -0.84 14.22 1.87
CA PRO A 69 -0.08 15.10 2.74
C PRO A 69 -0.45 16.52 2.39
N THR A 70 -0.85 17.29 3.39
CA THR A 70 -1.00 18.73 3.28
C THR A 70 0.28 19.31 2.68
N ASP A 71 0.15 20.39 1.92
CA ASP A 71 1.35 21.14 1.56
C ASP A 71 2.02 21.57 2.89
N TRP A 72 3.32 21.31 3.04
CA TRP A 72 4.05 21.67 4.27
C TRP A 72 3.85 23.14 4.67
N GLN A 73 3.49 24.02 3.72
CA GLN A 73 3.09 25.40 3.97
C GLN A 73 1.80 25.50 4.76
N GLU A 74 0.83 24.61 4.54
CA GLU A 74 -0.41 24.54 5.33
C GLU A 74 -0.12 24.07 6.75
N ASP A 75 0.80 23.13 6.92
CA ASP A 75 1.25 22.66 8.24
C ASP A 75 1.96 23.77 9.00
N VAL A 76 2.78 24.59 8.34
CA VAL A 76 3.38 25.83 8.93
C VAL A 76 2.29 26.81 9.34
N ALA A 77 1.28 27.00 8.52
CA ALA A 77 0.16 27.89 8.87
C ALA A 77 -0.64 27.35 10.07
N ALA A 78 -0.87 26.03 10.13
CA ALA A 78 -1.52 25.35 11.25
C ALA A 78 -0.69 25.50 12.55
N PHE A 79 0.63 25.28 12.47
CA PHE A 79 1.56 25.53 13.58
C PHE A 79 1.45 26.97 14.11
N THR A 80 1.46 27.94 13.19
CA THR A 80 1.37 29.38 13.55
C THR A 80 0.07 29.70 14.27
N ARG A 81 -1.07 29.16 13.78
CA ARG A 81 -2.38 29.34 14.43
C ARG A 81 -2.43 28.71 15.83
N GLY A 82 -1.93 27.46 15.96
CA GLY A 82 -1.95 26.73 17.23
C GLY A 82 -1.04 27.34 18.29
N ASN A 83 0.17 27.74 17.91
CA ASN A 83 1.21 28.24 18.81
C ASN A 83 1.20 29.77 18.95
N ARG A 84 0.38 30.49 18.18
CA ARG A 84 0.29 31.96 18.14
C ARG A 84 1.66 32.64 17.90
N ARG A 85 2.56 31.96 17.19
CA ARG A 85 3.86 32.46 16.75
C ARG A 85 4.31 31.79 15.46
N ALA A 86 5.18 32.44 14.72
CA ALA A 86 5.82 31.78 13.57
C ALA A 86 6.77 30.67 14.04
N PRO A 87 6.90 29.55 13.29
CA PRO A 87 7.89 28.54 13.57
C PRO A 87 9.31 29.05 13.28
N THR A 88 10.27 28.54 14.01
CA THR A 88 11.72 28.72 13.74
C THR A 88 12.12 27.94 12.49
N ALA A 89 13.31 28.24 11.95
CA ALA A 89 13.84 27.51 10.80
C ALA A 89 13.95 26.00 11.07
N ARG A 90 14.33 25.59 12.29
CA ARG A 90 14.40 24.18 12.68
C ARG A 90 13.01 23.51 12.69
N GLU A 91 12.02 24.18 13.28
CA GLU A 91 10.64 23.66 13.31
C GLU A 91 10.07 23.53 11.89
N ILE A 92 10.43 24.41 10.96
CA ILE A 92 10.05 24.28 9.54
C ILE A 92 10.67 23.01 8.92
N GLU A 93 11.94 22.73 9.17
CA GLU A 93 12.56 21.50 8.68
C GLU A 93 11.97 20.24 9.32
N ASP A 94 11.63 20.28 10.61
CA ASP A 94 10.94 19.18 11.29
C ASP A 94 9.53 18.95 10.67
N ILE A 95 8.78 19.99 10.37
CA ILE A 95 7.48 19.91 9.68
C ILE A 95 7.62 19.27 8.29
N LYS A 96 8.61 19.70 7.50
CA LYS A 96 8.89 19.13 6.18
C LYS A 96 9.25 17.64 6.27
N ALA A 97 10.10 17.28 7.24
CA ALA A 97 10.52 15.91 7.47
C ALA A 97 9.32 15.01 7.85
N MET A 98 8.46 15.49 8.75
CA MET A 98 7.24 14.76 9.13
C MET A 98 6.27 14.59 7.97
N ASN A 99 6.10 15.62 7.13
CA ASN A 99 5.28 15.55 5.92
C ASN A 99 5.82 14.52 4.92
N ALA A 100 7.15 14.47 4.72
CA ALA A 100 7.80 13.47 3.87
C ALA A 100 7.63 12.04 4.41
N LEU A 101 7.83 11.83 5.72
CA LEU A 101 7.61 10.54 6.37
C LEU A 101 6.18 10.05 6.24
N SER A 102 5.19 10.94 6.37
CA SER A 102 3.78 10.60 6.18
C SER A 102 3.51 10.07 4.77
N ARG A 103 4.07 10.70 3.74
CA ARG A 103 3.96 10.22 2.35
C ARG A 103 4.53 8.83 2.16
N GLU A 104 5.68 8.56 2.74
CA GLU A 104 6.33 7.25 2.65
C GLU A 104 5.53 6.18 3.39
N GLN A 105 5.02 6.49 4.57
CA GLN A 105 4.26 5.56 5.41
C GLN A 105 2.91 5.18 4.81
N TRP A 106 2.15 6.16 4.30
CA TRP A 106 0.80 5.92 3.79
C TRP A 106 0.78 5.39 2.36
N GLY A 107 1.83 5.62 1.59
CA GLY A 107 1.90 5.24 0.19
C GLY A 107 0.90 6.00 -0.69
N GLY A 108 0.60 5.46 -1.86
CA GLY A 108 -0.32 6.05 -2.84
C GLY A 108 -1.52 5.16 -3.14
N ALA A 109 -2.67 5.77 -3.41
CA ALA A 109 -3.88 5.06 -3.82
C ALA A 109 -3.62 4.12 -5.01
N GLY A 110 -4.18 2.93 -4.96
CA GLY A 110 -4.01 1.90 -5.98
C GLY A 110 -2.64 1.19 -5.97
N ARG A 111 -1.70 1.59 -5.11
CA ARG A 111 -0.36 0.99 -5.02
C ARG A 111 -0.33 -0.17 -4.02
N ARG A 112 0.66 -1.04 -4.18
CA ARG A 112 0.93 -2.20 -3.32
C ARG A 112 2.31 -2.07 -2.71
N TYR A 113 2.43 -2.45 -1.44
CA TYR A 113 3.66 -2.39 -0.67
C TYR A 113 3.82 -3.67 0.13
N TRP A 114 4.96 -4.34 0.00
CA TRP A 114 5.30 -5.48 0.84
C TRP A 114 6.34 -5.05 1.87
N HIS A 115 6.07 -5.31 3.14
CA HIS A 115 6.93 -4.96 4.25
C HIS A 115 7.64 -6.18 4.82
N ALA A 116 8.82 -5.96 5.39
CA ALA A 116 9.60 -7.03 5.99
C ALA A 116 8.95 -7.60 7.26
N THR A 117 8.23 -6.75 8.02
CA THR A 117 7.57 -7.13 9.29
C THR A 117 6.20 -6.46 9.40
N PRO A 118 5.26 -7.04 10.18
CA PRO A 118 3.95 -6.45 10.43
C PRO A 118 3.99 -5.08 11.12
N ASP A 119 5.03 -4.81 11.90
CA ASP A 119 5.18 -3.53 12.63
C ASP A 119 5.39 -2.33 11.69
N MET A 120 5.71 -2.60 10.42
CA MET A 120 5.83 -1.58 9.39
C MET A 120 4.50 -1.27 8.69
N LEU A 121 3.44 -2.01 8.98
CA LEU A 121 2.13 -1.75 8.41
C LEU A 121 1.56 -0.43 8.97
N PRO A 122 0.95 0.42 8.12
CA PRO A 122 0.35 1.65 8.60
C PRO A 122 -0.81 1.37 9.56
N MET A 123 -1.00 2.24 10.56
CA MET A 123 -2.10 2.14 11.50
C MET A 123 -2.74 3.51 11.70
N ILE A 124 -4.06 3.55 11.57
CA ILE A 124 -4.89 4.70 11.92
C ILE A 124 -5.78 4.29 13.09
N SER A 125 -5.84 5.12 14.13
CA SER A 125 -6.83 4.94 15.19
C SER A 125 -8.18 5.47 14.71
N ASP A 126 -9.25 4.70 14.94
CA ASP A 126 -10.63 5.10 14.66
C ASP A 126 -10.94 5.50 13.20
N GLY A 127 -10.20 4.92 12.25
CA GLY A 127 -10.35 5.23 10.82
C GLY A 127 -11.60 4.66 10.14
N GLY A 128 -12.41 3.85 10.83
CA GLY A 128 -13.53 3.16 10.17
C GLY A 128 -13.07 2.41 8.93
N CYS A 129 -13.86 2.44 7.86
CA CYS A 129 -13.51 1.80 6.59
C CYS A 129 -12.46 2.58 5.76
N ALA A 130 -11.94 3.73 6.25
CA ALA A 130 -10.72 4.31 5.67
C ALA A 130 -9.49 3.44 5.93
N GLN A 131 -9.56 2.50 6.88
CA GLN A 131 -8.59 1.44 7.08
C GLN A 131 -9.27 0.08 7.19
N LEU A 132 -8.81 -0.89 6.42
CA LEU A 132 -9.20 -2.30 6.53
C LEU A 132 -8.05 -3.12 7.09
N THR A 133 -8.36 -4.04 7.99
CA THR A 133 -7.43 -5.06 8.46
C THR A 133 -7.82 -6.41 7.88
N ILE A 134 -6.86 -7.09 7.29
CA ILE A 134 -7.05 -8.35 6.59
C ILE A 134 -6.06 -9.38 7.13
N ARG A 135 -6.53 -10.60 7.39
CA ARG A 135 -5.68 -11.75 7.70
C ARG A 135 -6.01 -12.89 6.77
N TYR A 136 -5.00 -13.38 6.09
CA TYR A 136 -5.10 -14.43 5.07
C TYR A 136 -4.13 -15.57 5.38
N ASP A 137 -4.64 -16.80 5.31
CA ASP A 137 -3.84 -18.03 5.37
C ASP A 137 -3.64 -18.55 3.95
N PRO A 138 -2.43 -18.46 3.38
CA PRO A 138 -2.15 -18.92 2.02
C PRO A 138 -2.13 -20.44 1.87
N ALA A 139 -1.97 -21.22 2.96
CA ALA A 139 -1.93 -22.67 2.89
C ALA A 139 -3.33 -23.26 2.62
N ILE A 140 -4.35 -22.67 3.24
CA ILE A 140 -5.76 -23.10 3.07
C ILE A 140 -6.59 -22.09 2.26
N LYS A 141 -5.96 -21.04 1.76
CA LYS A 141 -6.57 -19.98 0.92
C LYS A 141 -7.82 -19.35 1.54
N ARG A 142 -7.74 -19.02 2.83
CA ARG A 142 -8.89 -18.48 3.59
C ARG A 142 -8.53 -17.19 4.33
N PHE A 143 -9.51 -16.31 4.36
CA PHE A 143 -9.48 -15.12 5.20
C PHE A 143 -10.00 -15.50 6.59
N SER A 144 -9.21 -15.17 7.62
CA SER A 144 -9.65 -15.27 9.02
C SER A 144 -10.17 -13.92 9.54
N MET A 145 -9.87 -12.84 8.82
CA MET A 145 -10.33 -11.50 9.14
C MET A 145 -10.38 -10.65 7.86
N VAL A 146 -11.46 -9.95 7.66
CA VAL A 146 -11.61 -8.82 6.73
C VAL A 146 -12.57 -7.86 7.40
N GLY A 147 -12.12 -6.68 7.81
CA GLY A 147 -12.98 -5.74 8.52
C GLY A 147 -12.44 -4.32 8.52
N CYS A 148 -13.35 -3.38 8.72
CA CYS A 148 -13.04 -1.98 8.94
C CYS A 148 -12.38 -1.78 10.31
N ASN A 149 -11.50 -0.80 10.44
CA ASN A 149 -10.86 -0.48 11.71
C ASN A 149 -11.91 0.07 12.70
N GLY A 150 -11.90 -0.45 13.94
CA GLY A 150 -12.88 -0.07 14.98
C GLY A 150 -14.16 -0.90 14.97
N GLU A 151 -14.39 -1.77 14.02
CA GLU A 151 -15.49 -2.74 14.08
C GLU A 151 -15.05 -3.99 14.86
N VAL A 152 -15.82 -4.33 15.89
CA VAL A 152 -15.71 -5.65 16.53
C VAL A 152 -16.22 -6.66 15.49
N PRO A 153 -15.41 -7.68 15.09
CA PRO A 153 -15.91 -8.70 14.19
C PRO A 153 -17.20 -9.29 14.78
N SER A 154 -18.31 -9.03 14.16
CA SER A 154 -19.56 -9.74 14.50
C SER A 154 -19.27 -11.20 14.21
N ALA A 155 -19.35 -12.05 15.22
CA ALA A 155 -19.32 -13.49 15.10
C ALA A 155 -20.60 -13.93 14.35
N SER A 156 -20.72 -13.57 13.07
CA SER A 156 -21.81 -13.99 12.22
C SER A 156 -21.42 -15.29 11.55
N GLY A 157 -21.71 -16.39 12.23
CA GLY A 157 -22.72 -17.30 11.71
C GLY A 157 -22.14 -18.38 10.84
N SER A 158 -21.58 -19.45 11.48
CA SER A 158 -21.76 -20.79 10.91
C SER A 158 -23.27 -21.03 10.68
N ARG A 159 -23.68 -21.05 9.43
CA ARG A 159 -24.82 -21.81 8.95
C ARG A 159 -24.39 -22.70 7.80
#